data_963c86f61c70f92a010c248001d206c1
#
_entry.id   963c86f61c70f92a010c248001d206c1
#
_cell.length_a   1.000
_cell.length_b   1.000
_cell.length_c   1.000
_cell.angle_alpha   90.00
_cell.angle_beta   90.00
_cell.angle_gamma   90.00
#
_symmetry.space_group_name_H-M   'P 1'
#
loop_
_entity.id
_entity.type
_entity.pdbx_description
1 polymer ?
#
loop_
_entity_poly.entity_id
_entity_poly.type
_entity_poly.pdbx_seq_one_letter_code
_entity_poly.pdbx_strand_id
1 'polypeptide(L)'
;MSDTRPYPYETRLNIYYKPLEIVEEKVLADACTFQWYNQTLCQVNGSVVRLGVFFGEYHWHKHDEDDEFFYVIEGQLLIDLQERTVNLNPRQGFVVPKGVLHRTRAPQRTVVLMVENAGIIPTGN
;
A
#
# COMPACT_ATOMS: atom_id res chain seq x y z
N MET A 1 -7.25 -5.72 -26.09
CA MET A 1 -6.15 -4.76 -26.19
C MET A 1 -5.27 -4.88 -24.96
N SER A 2 -3.97 -4.94 -25.15
CA SER A 2 -3.06 -5.08 -24.03
C SER A 2 -2.95 -3.77 -23.26
N ASP A 3 -2.77 -3.86 -21.95
CA ASP A 3 -2.47 -2.74 -21.10
C ASP A 3 -1.02 -2.29 -21.39
N THR A 4 -0.84 -1.04 -21.79
CA THR A 4 0.48 -0.50 -22.13
C THR A 4 1.18 0.09 -20.91
N ARG A 5 0.51 0.17 -19.76
CA ARG A 5 1.15 0.65 -18.53
C ARG A 5 2.20 -0.37 -18.08
N PRO A 6 3.35 0.08 -17.57
CA PRO A 6 4.36 -0.84 -17.05
C PRO A 6 3.86 -1.67 -15.87
N TYR A 7 2.90 -1.13 -15.09
CA TYR A 7 2.32 -1.80 -13.93
C TYR A 7 0.79 -1.64 -13.97
N PRO A 8 0.02 -2.74 -13.88
CA PRO A 8 -1.46 -2.68 -13.96
C PRO A 8 -2.08 -2.27 -12.62
N TYR A 9 -1.59 -1.21 -12.02
CA TYR A 9 -2.04 -0.73 -10.72
C TYR A 9 -2.81 0.57 -10.87
N GLU A 10 -3.85 0.73 -10.05
CA GLU A 10 -4.56 2.00 -9.95
C GLU A 10 -4.02 2.73 -8.72
N THR A 11 -3.17 3.71 -8.95
CA THR A 11 -2.51 4.47 -7.89
C THR A 11 -2.97 5.93 -7.93
N ARG A 12 -3.54 6.39 -6.83
CA ARG A 12 -4.06 7.75 -6.69
C ARG A 12 -3.35 8.45 -5.53
N LEU A 13 -2.51 9.41 -5.86
CA LEU A 13 -1.68 10.11 -4.89
C LEU A 13 -2.37 11.35 -4.30
N ASN A 14 -3.49 11.77 -4.85
CA ASN A 14 -4.27 12.89 -4.30
C ASN A 14 -4.79 12.53 -2.90
N ILE A 15 -4.79 13.52 -2.02
CA ILE A 15 -5.28 13.36 -0.66
C ILE A 15 -6.81 13.37 -0.71
N TYR A 16 -7.43 12.26 -0.30
CA TYR A 16 -8.89 12.11 -0.40
C TYR A 16 -9.62 12.88 0.70
N TYR A 17 -9.12 12.81 1.93
CA TYR A 17 -9.73 13.47 3.09
C TYR A 17 -8.89 14.66 3.52
N LYS A 18 -9.53 15.82 3.66
CA LYS A 18 -8.88 17.04 4.14
C LYS A 18 -8.80 17.03 5.67
N PRO A 19 -7.96 17.89 6.27
CA PRO A 19 -8.00 18.08 7.72
C PRO A 19 -9.40 18.36 8.21
N LEU A 20 -9.74 17.87 9.40
CA LEU A 20 -11.04 18.01 10.06
C LEU A 20 -12.17 17.17 9.43
N GLU A 21 -11.89 16.38 8.40
CA GLU A 21 -12.82 15.40 7.86
C GLU A 21 -12.58 14.02 8.49
N ILE A 22 -13.64 13.24 8.61
CA ILE A 22 -13.53 11.87 9.12
C ILE A 22 -13.01 10.96 8.01
N VAL A 23 -11.93 10.23 8.31
CA VAL A 23 -11.38 9.24 7.39
C VAL A 23 -12.14 7.94 7.58
N GLU A 24 -12.73 7.43 6.50
CA GLU A 24 -13.49 6.17 6.51
C GLU A 24 -12.99 5.28 5.38
N GLU A 25 -11.88 4.56 5.63
CA GLU A 25 -11.25 3.72 4.62
C GLU A 25 -12.19 2.63 4.09
N LYS A 26 -13.10 2.15 4.95
CA LYS A 26 -14.02 1.07 4.56
C LYS A 26 -14.93 1.49 3.40
N VAL A 27 -15.37 2.74 3.37
CA VAL A 27 -16.20 3.26 2.28
C VAL A 27 -15.48 3.14 0.94
N LEU A 28 -14.21 3.53 0.91
CA LEU A 28 -13.41 3.45 -0.31
C LEU A 28 -13.05 2.00 -0.66
N ALA A 29 -12.70 1.20 0.36
CA ALA A 29 -12.37 -0.21 0.13
C ALA A 29 -13.56 -0.98 -0.43
N ASP A 30 -14.75 -0.76 0.12
CA ASP A 30 -15.96 -1.46 -0.34
C ASP A 30 -16.38 -1.04 -1.76
N ALA A 31 -16.08 0.19 -2.15
CA ALA A 31 -16.38 0.70 -3.50
C ALA A 31 -15.30 0.33 -4.53
N CYS A 32 -14.18 -0.20 -4.11
CA CYS A 32 -13.05 -0.48 -4.98
C CYS A 32 -13.34 -1.68 -5.90
N THR A 33 -13.17 -1.46 -7.21
CA THR A 33 -13.34 -2.50 -8.24
C THR A 33 -12.01 -2.89 -8.88
N PHE A 34 -10.91 -2.27 -8.48
CA PHE A 34 -9.58 -2.55 -9.02
C PHE A 34 -8.95 -3.74 -8.31
N GLN A 35 -8.16 -4.51 -9.04
CA GLN A 35 -7.43 -5.63 -8.46
C GLN A 35 -6.31 -5.15 -7.53
N TRP A 36 -5.61 -4.08 -7.93
CA TRP A 36 -4.54 -3.49 -7.11
C TRP A 36 -4.74 -1.98 -7.04
N TYR A 37 -5.14 -1.49 -5.88
CA TYR A 37 -5.54 -0.10 -5.69
C TYR A 37 -4.78 0.52 -4.54
N ASN A 38 -4.32 1.75 -4.75
CA ASN A 38 -3.61 2.54 -3.75
C ASN A 38 -4.16 3.96 -3.80
N GLN A 39 -4.74 4.43 -2.69
CA GLN A 39 -5.30 5.78 -2.55
C GLN A 39 -4.72 6.45 -1.33
N THR A 40 -4.13 7.63 -1.49
CA THR A 40 -3.73 8.45 -0.34
C THR A 40 -4.99 8.96 0.35
N LEU A 41 -5.12 8.65 1.64
CA LEU A 41 -6.30 9.02 2.44
C LEU A 41 -6.16 10.41 3.05
N CYS A 42 -5.07 10.64 3.78
CA CYS A 42 -4.86 11.88 4.52
C CYS A 42 -3.38 12.11 4.76
N GLN A 43 -3.06 13.31 5.22
CA GLN A 43 -1.67 13.70 5.50
C GLN A 43 -1.54 14.16 6.95
N VAL A 44 -0.47 13.73 7.60
CA VAL A 44 -0.10 14.14 8.94
C VAL A 44 1.34 14.60 8.88
N ASN A 45 1.58 15.91 9.01
CA ASN A 45 2.92 16.51 8.82
C ASN A 45 3.50 16.09 7.46
N GLY A 46 4.71 15.56 7.45
CA GLY A 46 5.35 15.06 6.23
C GLY A 46 4.95 13.64 5.84
N SER A 47 4.08 12.99 6.60
CA SER A 47 3.66 11.61 6.36
C SER A 47 2.25 11.55 5.80
N VAL A 48 1.97 10.48 5.06
CA VAL A 48 0.62 10.20 4.55
C VAL A 48 0.17 8.83 5.01
N VAL A 49 -1.15 8.68 5.12
CA VAL A 49 -1.79 7.38 5.32
C VAL A 49 -2.42 7.00 4.00
N ARG A 50 -2.09 5.83 3.49
CA ARG A 50 -2.59 5.31 2.22
C ARG A 50 -3.39 4.04 2.43
N LEU A 51 -4.44 3.90 1.65
CA LEU A 51 -5.26 2.69 1.60
C LEU A 51 -4.76 1.82 0.47
N GLY A 52 -4.51 0.55 0.76
CA GLY A 52 -4.27 -0.46 -0.25
C GLY A 52 -5.40 -1.47 -0.27
N VAL A 53 -5.92 -1.77 -1.47
CA VAL A 53 -6.84 -2.89 -1.68
C VAL A 53 -6.17 -3.77 -2.73
N PHE A 54 -5.67 -4.91 -2.29
CA PHE A 54 -4.72 -5.71 -3.07
C PHE A 54 -5.22 -7.12 -3.31
N PHE A 55 -4.99 -7.59 -4.53
CA PHE A 55 -5.14 -9.00 -4.88
C PHE A 55 -4.10 -9.33 -5.95
N GLY A 56 -3.30 -10.36 -5.69
CA GLY A 56 -2.24 -10.77 -6.60
C GLY A 56 -0.86 -10.32 -6.14
N GLU A 57 -0.01 -9.96 -7.07
CA GLU A 57 1.39 -9.64 -6.80
C GLU A 57 1.75 -8.25 -7.27
N TYR A 58 2.56 -7.58 -6.46
CA TYR A 58 3.22 -6.34 -6.83
C TYR A 58 4.63 -6.67 -7.33
N HIS A 59 5.28 -5.72 -8.01
CA HIS A 59 6.66 -5.93 -8.47
C HIS A 59 7.66 -5.72 -7.33
N TRP A 60 8.86 -6.27 -7.48
CA TRP A 60 9.98 -6.01 -6.58
C TRP A 60 10.42 -4.55 -6.72
N HIS A 61 10.57 -3.87 -5.58
CA HIS A 61 10.98 -2.48 -5.55
C HIS A 61 11.58 -2.12 -4.19
N LYS A 62 12.09 -0.89 -4.09
CA LYS A 62 12.58 -0.34 -2.83
C LYS A 62 12.35 1.17 -2.82
N HIS A 63 12.42 1.75 -1.64
CA HIS A 63 12.43 3.19 -1.42
C HIS A 63 13.73 3.54 -0.73
N ASP A 64 14.58 4.33 -1.38
CA ASP A 64 15.96 4.53 -0.92
C ASP A 64 16.06 5.43 0.31
N GLU A 65 15.11 6.35 0.49
CA GLU A 65 15.22 7.40 1.50
C GLU A 65 14.25 7.26 2.67
N ASP A 66 13.26 6.39 2.58
CA ASP A 66 12.15 6.37 3.53
C ASP A 66 11.75 4.97 3.93
N ASP A 67 11.31 4.83 5.19
CA ASP A 67 10.69 3.61 5.68
C ASP A 67 9.24 3.55 5.20
N GLU A 68 8.68 2.35 5.15
CA GLU A 68 7.28 2.13 4.79
C GLU A 68 6.64 1.19 5.80
N PHE A 69 5.51 1.63 6.41
CA PHE A 69 4.76 0.82 7.35
C PHE A 69 3.52 0.25 6.69
N PHE A 70 3.29 -1.05 6.91
CA PHE A 70 2.10 -1.77 6.45
C PHE A 70 1.31 -2.26 7.66
N TYR A 71 0.00 -2.14 7.61
CA TYR A 71 -0.90 -2.65 8.65
C TYR A 71 -2.13 -3.27 8.00
N VAL A 72 -2.38 -4.56 8.27
CA VAL A 72 -3.47 -5.29 7.64
C VAL A 72 -4.77 -5.09 8.40
N ILE A 73 -5.83 -4.71 7.69
CA ILE A 73 -7.18 -4.57 8.23
C ILE A 73 -7.96 -5.86 8.01
N GLU A 74 -7.96 -6.38 6.77
CA GLU A 74 -8.59 -7.66 6.46
C GLU A 74 -7.81 -8.38 5.37
N GLY A 75 -7.94 -9.69 5.33
CA GLY A 75 -7.23 -10.53 4.37
C GLY A 75 -5.88 -10.99 4.90
N GLN A 76 -4.90 -11.06 4.02
CA GLN A 76 -3.56 -11.52 4.34
C GLN A 76 -2.56 -10.87 3.41
N LEU A 77 -1.54 -10.22 3.96
CA LEU A 77 -0.48 -9.61 3.18
C LEU A 77 0.83 -10.37 3.38
N LEU A 78 1.42 -10.79 2.28
CA LEU A 78 2.76 -11.37 2.27
C LEU A 78 3.74 -10.30 1.80
N ILE A 79 4.81 -10.10 2.56
CA ILE A 79 5.90 -9.20 2.17
C ILE A 79 7.12 -10.07 1.93
N ASP A 80 7.52 -10.19 0.66
CA ASP A 80 8.70 -10.95 0.29
C ASP A 80 9.93 -10.07 0.46
N LEU A 81 10.87 -10.54 1.24
CA LEU A 81 12.22 -10.00 1.37
C LEU A 81 13.17 -10.96 0.65
N GLN A 82 14.44 -10.58 0.51
CA GLN A 82 15.40 -11.42 -0.19
C GLN A 82 15.62 -12.75 0.53
N GLU A 83 15.62 -12.75 1.87
CA GLU A 83 15.94 -13.94 2.66
C GLU A 83 14.73 -14.63 3.29
N ARG A 84 13.54 -13.99 3.27
CA ARG A 84 12.34 -14.57 3.88
C ARG A 84 11.08 -13.88 3.40
N THR A 85 9.94 -14.51 3.67
CA THR A 85 8.62 -13.91 3.47
C THR A 85 7.99 -13.65 4.83
N VAL A 86 7.46 -12.44 5.00
CA VAL A 86 6.72 -12.03 6.19
C VAL A 86 5.24 -12.18 5.89
N ASN A 87 4.52 -12.87 6.76
CA ASN A 87 3.08 -13.09 6.63
C ASN A 87 2.35 -12.24 7.66
N LEU A 88 1.52 -11.31 7.21
CA LEU A 88 0.74 -10.43 8.07
C LEU A 88 -0.74 -10.79 7.99
N ASN A 89 -1.30 -11.10 9.16
CA ASN A 89 -2.73 -11.32 9.33
C ASN A 89 -3.42 -10.03 9.81
N PRO A 90 -4.75 -9.96 9.82
CA PRO A 90 -5.44 -8.77 10.31
C PRO A 90 -4.95 -8.32 11.68
N ARG A 91 -4.77 -7.02 11.84
CA ARG A 91 -4.26 -6.34 13.03
C ARG A 91 -2.78 -6.59 13.29
N GLN A 92 -2.05 -6.97 12.26
CA GLN A 92 -0.59 -7.06 12.33
C GLN A 92 0.03 -6.05 11.37
N GLY A 93 1.17 -5.50 11.75
CA GLY A 93 1.90 -4.53 10.96
C GLY A 93 3.39 -4.83 10.89
N PHE A 94 4.05 -4.19 9.94
CA PHE A 94 5.47 -4.42 9.69
C PHE A 94 6.08 -3.20 9.01
N VAL A 95 7.27 -2.81 9.46
CA VAL A 95 8.03 -1.73 8.81
C VAL A 95 9.05 -2.34 7.86
N VAL A 96 9.00 -1.94 6.59
CA VAL A 96 10.07 -2.20 5.63
C VAL A 96 11.01 -1.00 5.69
N PRO A 97 12.25 -1.17 6.15
CA PRO A 97 13.20 -0.06 6.24
C PRO A 97 13.60 0.46 4.86
N LYS A 98 14.02 1.71 4.82
CA LYS A 98 14.58 2.31 3.59
C LYS A 98 15.69 1.43 3.02
N GLY A 99 15.77 1.39 1.69
CA GLY A 99 16.79 0.64 0.97
C GLY A 99 16.55 -0.87 0.89
N VAL A 100 15.53 -1.40 1.55
CA VAL A 100 15.26 -2.84 1.55
C VAL A 100 14.41 -3.22 0.35
N LEU A 101 14.95 -4.10 -0.50
CA LEU A 101 14.23 -4.63 -1.66
C LEU A 101 13.13 -5.57 -1.18
N HIS A 102 11.92 -5.35 -1.67
CA HIS A 102 10.76 -6.13 -1.24
C HIS A 102 9.68 -6.14 -2.31
N ARG A 103 8.73 -7.04 -2.15
CA ARG A 103 7.45 -6.99 -2.88
C ARG A 103 6.33 -7.45 -1.98
N THR A 104 5.13 -6.95 -2.23
CA THR A 104 3.92 -7.37 -1.54
C THR A 104 3.11 -8.31 -2.40
N ARG A 105 2.47 -9.30 -1.77
CA ARG A 105 1.54 -10.23 -2.43
C ARG A 105 0.31 -10.42 -1.56
N ALA A 106 -0.82 -10.57 -2.20
CA ALA A 106 -2.08 -10.84 -1.51
C ALA A 106 -2.75 -12.06 -2.16
N PRO A 107 -2.78 -13.22 -1.48
CA PRO A 107 -3.37 -14.43 -2.05
C PRO A 107 -4.89 -14.36 -2.14
N GLN A 108 -5.49 -13.39 -1.44
CA GLN A 108 -6.92 -13.09 -1.50
C GLN A 108 -7.06 -11.57 -1.39
N ARG A 109 -8.26 -11.05 -1.65
CA ARG A 109 -8.50 -9.62 -1.50
C ARG A 109 -8.12 -9.18 -0.10
N THR A 110 -7.24 -8.19 0.00
CA THR A 110 -6.64 -7.76 1.26
C THR A 110 -6.72 -6.24 1.35
N VAL A 111 -7.11 -5.75 2.51
CA VAL A 111 -7.20 -4.31 2.79
C VAL A 111 -6.12 -3.95 3.80
N VAL A 112 -5.28 -3.00 3.41
CA VAL A 112 -4.15 -2.55 4.26
C VAL A 112 -4.16 -1.03 4.39
N LEU A 113 -3.57 -0.56 5.49
CA LEU A 113 -3.15 0.84 5.61
C LEU A 113 -1.64 0.89 5.53
N MET A 114 -1.13 1.92 4.87
CA MET A 114 0.30 2.19 4.79
C MET A 114 0.55 3.58 5.34
N VAL A 115 1.61 3.74 6.12
CA VAL A 115 2.07 5.03 6.61
C VAL A 115 3.47 5.25 6.09
N GLU A 116 3.68 6.36 5.39
CA GLU A 116 4.95 6.62 4.73
C GLU A 116 5.12 8.11 4.47
N ASN A 117 6.32 8.51 4.11
CA ASN A 117 6.59 9.90 3.73
C ASN A 117 5.77 10.26 2.48
N ALA A 118 5.26 11.50 2.45
CA ALA A 118 4.42 11.97 1.33
C ALA A 118 5.14 11.91 -0.01
N GLY A 119 6.48 11.97 -0.03
CA GLY A 119 7.27 11.90 -1.24
C GLY A 119 7.47 10.49 -1.81
N ILE A 120 7.04 9.45 -1.09
CA ILE A 120 7.20 8.08 -1.57
C ILE A 120 6.31 7.84 -2.79
N ILE A 121 6.92 7.30 -3.84
CA ILE A 121 6.22 6.82 -5.02
C ILE A 121 6.00 5.32 -4.85
N PRO A 122 4.76 4.83 -4.79
CA PRO A 122 4.50 3.42 -4.45
C PRO A 122 5.22 2.39 -5.32
N THR A 123 5.48 2.71 -6.58
CA THR A 123 6.20 1.79 -7.50
C THR A 123 7.70 1.73 -7.26
N GLY A 124 8.22 2.58 -6.40
CA GLY A 124 9.64 2.61 -6.04
C GLY A 124 10.32 3.93 -6.40
N ASN A 125 11.24 4.35 -5.57
CA ASN A 125 12.04 5.56 -5.81
C ASN A 125 13.39 5.55 -5.04
#